data_c2899cc3800cf913df72c3ec886f7460
#
_entry.id   c2899cc3800cf913df72c3ec886f7460
#
_cell.length_a   1.000
_cell.length_b   1.000
_cell.length_c   1.000
_cell.angle_alpha   90.00
_cell.angle_beta   90.00
_cell.angle_gamma   90.00
#
_symmetry.space_group_name_H-M   'P 1'
#
loop_
_entity.id
_entity.type
_entity.pdbx_description
1 polymer ?
#
loop_
_entity_poly.entity_id
_entity_poly.type
_entity_poly.pdbx_seq_one_letter_code
_entity_poly.pdbx_strand_id
1 'polypeptide(L)'
;MIVSAPSDYREAARRRLPRFLFDYIDGGAVAENTMNANAAELASVALRQRVLCGAGEPTLATTILDAPWAMPVALGPVSATGMYARRGEVQAARAASRAGIPYTLSTVSVCSIEEVASHASGALWSQLYVLKDRGYMRNALERAWAAGMKTLVFTVDMPIPGSRYRDNRSGMSGPHATLRQYLQACTHPRWAMNVGLAGRPLSFGNIEAYTGHKMTMDDYMGFISNNFDPSIAWHDLEWIRDSWQGKLIIKGILDADDARNAVRLGADGIVVSNHGGRQLDGAIPTARALPRVVDAVGDDLTVLADSGVRSGVDVIRLLALGAKGVLLGRAYIYALAAAGEAGVAHLLRLFAEDMKVTMTLTGATSPSAISLDCLDRLEQDQHRTHAVPVSLPA
;
A
#
# COMPACT_ATOMS: atom_id res chain seq x y z
N MET A 1 -2.06 8.93 25.55
CA MET A 1 -3.15 9.28 24.61
C MET A 1 -3.97 8.00 24.43
N ILE A 2 -5.26 8.08 24.64
CA ILE A 2 -6.20 7.02 24.30
C ILE A 2 -6.37 7.07 22.78
N VAL A 3 -6.25 5.92 22.13
CA VAL A 3 -6.49 5.80 20.69
C VAL A 3 -7.91 5.23 20.53
N SER A 4 -8.80 6.05 20.01
CA SER A 4 -10.21 5.72 19.78
C SER A 4 -10.55 5.62 18.29
N ALA A 5 -9.73 6.24 17.42
CA ALA A 5 -9.93 6.24 15.99
C ALA A 5 -8.60 5.99 15.25
N PRO A 6 -8.63 5.48 14.02
CA PRO A 6 -7.43 5.32 13.21
C PRO A 6 -6.62 6.61 13.01
N SER A 7 -7.30 7.78 12.95
CA SER A 7 -6.68 9.10 12.85
C SER A 7 -5.79 9.47 14.04
N ASP A 8 -6.08 8.96 15.25
CA ASP A 8 -5.30 9.25 16.45
C ASP A 8 -3.87 8.71 16.33
N TYR A 9 -3.69 7.63 15.58
CA TYR A 9 -2.37 7.06 15.32
C TYR A 9 -1.45 8.00 14.53
N ARG A 10 -2.00 8.83 13.63
CA ARG A 10 -1.19 9.82 12.91
C ARG A 10 -0.55 10.84 13.88
N GLU A 11 -1.33 11.34 14.82
CA GLU A 11 -0.83 12.28 15.83
C GLU A 11 0.15 11.59 16.81
N ALA A 12 -0.12 10.35 17.21
CA ALA A 12 0.81 9.58 18.03
C ALA A 12 2.14 9.33 17.33
N ALA A 13 2.12 8.99 16.03
CA ALA A 13 3.31 8.83 15.23
C ALA A 13 4.09 10.14 15.09
N ARG A 14 3.39 11.26 14.87
CA ARG A 14 4.00 12.61 14.79
C ARG A 14 4.79 12.98 16.03
N ARG A 15 4.28 12.62 17.21
CA ARG A 15 4.96 12.87 18.49
C ARG A 15 6.13 11.93 18.76
N ARG A 16 6.12 10.74 18.17
CA ARG A 16 7.11 9.70 18.44
C ARG A 16 8.28 9.72 17.48
N LEU A 17 8.02 10.01 16.21
CA LEU A 17 9.03 9.97 15.15
C LEU A 17 9.81 11.28 15.06
N PRO A 18 11.11 11.23 14.78
CA PRO A 18 11.83 12.39 14.28
C PRO A 18 11.13 12.97 13.05
N ARG A 19 11.15 14.28 12.91
CA ARG A 19 10.39 14.99 11.88
C ARG A 19 10.71 14.49 10.47
N PHE A 20 11.96 14.17 10.17
CA PHE A 20 12.36 13.70 8.85
C PHE A 20 11.68 12.37 8.48
N LEU A 21 11.46 11.45 9.44
CA LEU A 21 10.73 10.21 9.21
C LEU A 21 9.22 10.42 9.14
N PHE A 22 8.69 11.28 10.03
CA PHE A 22 7.26 11.58 10.00
C PHE A 22 6.88 12.25 8.68
N ASP A 23 7.61 13.28 8.27
CA ASP A 23 7.34 14.01 7.03
C ASP A 23 7.54 13.12 5.79
N TYR A 24 8.51 12.19 5.82
CA TYR A 24 8.72 11.23 4.74
C TYR A 24 7.52 10.31 4.53
N ILE A 25 6.93 9.73 5.60
CA ILE A 25 5.77 8.85 5.47
C ILE A 25 4.45 9.61 5.27
N ASP A 26 4.30 10.75 5.92
CA ASP A 26 3.08 11.56 5.89
C ASP A 26 2.95 12.38 4.60
N GLY A 27 4.08 12.77 3.99
CA GLY A 27 4.13 13.65 2.84
C GLY A 27 3.70 13.05 1.52
N GLY A 28 3.40 13.94 0.56
CA GLY A 28 3.09 13.66 -0.83
C GLY A 28 4.08 14.33 -1.79
N ALA A 29 3.75 14.29 -3.08
CA ALA A 29 4.53 14.97 -4.12
C ALA A 29 4.15 16.45 -4.21
N VAL A 30 5.11 17.27 -4.55
CA VAL A 30 5.01 18.71 -4.88
C VAL A 30 4.19 19.48 -3.84
N ALA A 31 2.95 19.88 -4.18
CA ALA A 31 2.01 20.61 -3.33
C ALA A 31 1.04 19.69 -2.56
N GLU A 32 1.16 18.37 -2.73
CA GLU A 32 0.35 17.35 -2.06
C GLU A 32 -1.14 17.36 -2.47
N ASN A 33 -1.47 17.94 -3.64
CA ASN A 33 -2.84 18.04 -4.12
C ASN A 33 -3.47 16.67 -4.34
N THR A 34 -2.78 15.75 -5.05
CA THR A 34 -3.28 14.38 -5.26
C THR A 34 -3.44 13.62 -3.95
N MET A 35 -2.49 13.79 -3.01
CA MET A 35 -2.57 13.15 -1.70
C MET A 35 -3.82 13.59 -0.93
N ASN A 36 -4.10 14.89 -0.93
CA ASN A 36 -5.27 15.46 -0.25
C ASN A 36 -6.57 15.09 -0.98
N ALA A 37 -6.57 15.13 -2.30
CA ALA A 37 -7.71 14.74 -3.12
C ALA A 37 -8.07 13.26 -2.97
N ASN A 38 -7.10 12.35 -2.83
CA ASN A 38 -7.38 10.95 -2.54
C ASN A 38 -8.26 10.76 -1.29
N ALA A 39 -7.94 11.47 -0.21
CA ALA A 39 -8.72 11.37 1.02
C ALA A 39 -10.07 12.09 0.92
N ALA A 40 -10.09 13.28 0.31
CA ALA A 40 -11.30 14.10 0.18
C ALA A 40 -12.33 13.44 -0.74
N GLU A 41 -11.92 12.97 -1.92
CA GLU A 41 -12.84 12.32 -2.86
C GLU A 41 -13.34 10.97 -2.34
N LEU A 42 -12.48 10.18 -1.70
CA LEU A 42 -12.93 8.95 -1.06
C LEU A 42 -13.94 9.24 0.06
N ALA A 43 -13.73 10.29 0.86
CA ALA A 43 -14.67 10.71 1.90
C ALA A 43 -16.00 11.24 1.34
N SER A 44 -16.00 11.81 0.12
CA SER A 44 -17.21 12.32 -0.54
C SER A 44 -18.12 11.21 -1.10
N VAL A 45 -17.62 10.00 -1.29
CA VAL A 45 -18.44 8.86 -1.74
C VAL A 45 -19.51 8.55 -0.70
N ALA A 46 -20.75 8.89 -1.02
CA ALA A 46 -21.88 8.78 -0.11
C ALA A 46 -22.43 7.36 -0.07
N LEU A 47 -22.51 6.78 1.14
CA LEU A 47 -23.09 5.46 1.38
C LEU A 47 -24.60 5.57 1.57
N ARG A 48 -25.35 4.64 0.98
CA ARG A 48 -26.79 4.55 1.12
C ARG A 48 -27.17 3.81 2.40
N GLN A 49 -27.58 4.55 3.41
CA GLN A 49 -28.10 3.93 4.64
C GLN A 49 -29.41 3.19 4.38
N ARG A 50 -29.52 1.98 4.91
CA ARG A 50 -30.73 1.14 4.88
C ARG A 50 -31.20 0.84 6.30
N VAL A 51 -32.50 0.69 6.47
CA VAL A 51 -33.13 0.33 7.76
C VAL A 51 -33.88 -0.97 7.63
N LEU A 52 -33.95 -1.74 8.72
CA LEU A 52 -34.71 -2.98 8.83
C LEU A 52 -34.38 -4.03 7.73
N CYS A 53 -33.11 -4.09 7.30
CA CYS A 53 -32.67 -5.01 6.25
C CYS A 53 -32.46 -6.45 6.73
N GLY A 54 -32.55 -6.71 8.04
CA GLY A 54 -32.32 -8.05 8.59
C GLY A 54 -30.89 -8.60 8.34
N ALA A 55 -29.90 -7.73 8.20
CA ALA A 55 -28.53 -8.10 7.83
C ALA A 55 -27.84 -9.04 8.84
N GLY A 56 -28.29 -9.09 10.08
CA GLY A 56 -27.64 -9.85 11.14
C GLY A 56 -26.21 -9.36 11.41
N GLU A 57 -25.33 -10.24 11.87
CA GLU A 57 -23.91 -9.94 12.02
C GLU A 57 -23.17 -10.23 10.69
N PRO A 58 -22.61 -9.20 10.00
CA PRO A 58 -21.95 -9.40 8.73
C PRO A 58 -20.60 -10.12 8.91
N THR A 59 -20.27 -11.00 7.96
CA THR A 59 -18.91 -11.57 7.85
C THR A 59 -18.01 -10.64 7.07
N LEU A 60 -16.75 -10.55 7.48
CA LEU A 60 -15.69 -9.85 6.73
C LEU A 60 -14.86 -10.81 5.86
N ALA A 61 -14.98 -12.13 6.10
CA ALA A 61 -14.21 -13.14 5.39
C ALA A 61 -14.55 -13.13 3.89
N THR A 62 -13.50 -13.27 3.08
CA THR A 62 -13.60 -13.27 1.62
C THR A 62 -12.49 -14.12 1.01
N THR A 63 -12.61 -14.42 -0.29
CA THR A 63 -11.56 -15.08 -1.08
C THR A 63 -11.06 -14.10 -2.14
N ILE A 64 -9.75 -13.84 -2.15
CA ILE A 64 -9.11 -12.93 -3.10
C ILE A 64 -7.85 -13.61 -3.64
N LEU A 65 -7.67 -13.62 -4.98
CA LEU A 65 -6.55 -14.31 -5.65
C LEU A 65 -6.45 -15.79 -5.23
N ASP A 66 -7.58 -16.46 -5.13
CA ASP A 66 -7.72 -17.87 -4.72
C ASP A 66 -7.26 -18.18 -3.29
N ALA A 67 -7.06 -17.16 -2.46
CA ALA A 67 -6.65 -17.30 -1.08
C ALA A 67 -7.71 -16.76 -0.10
N PRO A 68 -7.90 -17.38 1.08
CA PRO A 68 -8.82 -16.87 2.09
C PRO A 68 -8.20 -15.65 2.80
N TRP A 69 -9.01 -14.61 2.96
CA TRP A 69 -8.68 -13.42 3.75
C TRP A 69 -9.73 -13.25 4.85
N ALA A 70 -9.31 -12.96 6.08
CA ALA A 70 -10.23 -12.73 7.19
C ALA A 70 -11.06 -11.44 7.03
N MET A 71 -10.56 -10.49 6.25
CA MET A 71 -11.25 -9.26 5.82
C MET A 71 -10.62 -8.76 4.52
N PRO A 72 -11.34 -7.95 3.70
CA PRO A 72 -10.87 -7.50 2.38
C PRO A 72 -9.78 -6.41 2.46
N VAL A 73 -8.77 -6.62 3.29
CA VAL A 73 -7.68 -5.68 3.56
C VAL A 73 -6.35 -6.42 3.55
N ALA A 74 -5.33 -5.81 2.97
CA ALA A 74 -3.92 -6.23 3.06
C ALA A 74 -3.03 -5.07 3.53
N LEU A 75 -1.90 -5.36 4.16
CA LEU A 75 -0.88 -4.35 4.42
C LEU A 75 -0.02 -4.18 3.16
N GLY A 76 -0.14 -3.02 2.53
CA GLY A 76 0.57 -2.68 1.30
C GLY A 76 2.07 -2.42 1.53
N PRO A 77 2.87 -2.41 0.44
CA PRO A 77 4.31 -2.21 0.55
C PRO A 77 4.63 -0.76 0.96
N VAL A 78 5.41 -0.62 2.03
CA VAL A 78 5.93 0.68 2.48
C VAL A 78 7.42 0.56 2.74
N SER A 79 8.16 1.52 2.18
CA SER A 79 9.62 1.56 2.28
C SER A 79 10.09 1.81 3.70
N ALA A 80 11.24 1.19 4.05
CA ALA A 80 11.97 1.46 5.28
C ALA A 80 11.12 1.34 6.57
N THR A 81 10.18 0.39 6.60
CA THR A 81 9.25 0.21 7.73
C THR A 81 9.98 -0.02 9.06
N GLY A 82 11.16 -0.63 9.04
CA GLY A 82 12.03 -0.81 10.20
C GLY A 82 12.60 0.47 10.81
N MET A 83 12.47 1.61 10.14
CA MET A 83 12.84 2.92 10.69
C MET A 83 11.74 3.56 11.53
N TYR A 84 10.50 3.11 11.40
CA TYR A 84 9.36 3.62 12.20
C TYR A 84 9.19 2.85 13.50
N ALA A 85 9.52 1.56 13.51
CA ALA A 85 9.57 0.72 14.70
C ALA A 85 10.73 -0.28 14.59
N ARG A 86 11.22 -0.76 15.73
CA ARG A 86 12.28 -1.77 15.77
C ARG A 86 11.89 -3.01 14.94
N ARG A 87 12.65 -3.32 13.87
CA ARG A 87 12.33 -4.41 12.94
C ARG A 87 10.87 -4.35 12.48
N GLY A 88 10.43 -3.17 12.02
CA GLY A 88 9.02 -2.85 11.78
C GLY A 88 8.33 -3.75 10.77
N GLU A 89 9.05 -4.22 9.74
CA GLU A 89 8.54 -5.16 8.75
C GLU A 89 8.12 -6.48 9.40
N VAL A 90 8.94 -7.01 10.31
CA VAL A 90 8.62 -8.24 11.07
C VAL A 90 7.39 -8.02 11.95
N GLN A 91 7.31 -6.89 12.66
CA GLN A 91 6.16 -6.57 13.51
C GLN A 91 4.87 -6.43 12.70
N ALA A 92 4.91 -5.75 11.55
CA ALA A 92 3.76 -5.59 10.67
C ALA A 92 3.32 -6.94 10.07
N ALA A 93 4.26 -7.75 9.60
CA ALA A 93 3.98 -9.08 9.06
C ALA A 93 3.33 -10.00 10.11
N ARG A 94 3.81 -9.99 11.36
CA ARG A 94 3.19 -10.75 12.47
C ARG A 94 1.79 -10.29 12.81
N ALA A 95 1.56 -8.97 12.83
CA ALA A 95 0.23 -8.43 13.07
C ALA A 95 -0.75 -8.82 11.94
N ALA A 96 -0.32 -8.75 10.68
CA ALA A 96 -1.10 -9.18 9.53
C ALA A 96 -1.40 -10.69 9.58
N SER A 97 -0.40 -11.52 9.87
CA SER A 97 -0.57 -12.97 10.02
C SER A 97 -1.61 -13.33 11.08
N ARG A 98 -1.57 -12.70 12.25
CA ARG A 98 -2.57 -12.92 13.32
C ARG A 98 -3.96 -12.43 12.94
N ALA A 99 -4.04 -11.41 12.11
CA ALA A 99 -5.31 -10.89 11.59
C ALA A 99 -5.84 -11.69 10.40
N GLY A 100 -5.12 -12.69 9.90
CA GLY A 100 -5.50 -13.50 8.73
C GLY A 100 -5.56 -12.71 7.42
N ILE A 101 -4.67 -11.71 7.25
CA ILE A 101 -4.59 -10.87 6.06
C ILE A 101 -3.16 -10.86 5.49
N PRO A 102 -2.98 -10.57 4.18
CA PRO A 102 -1.65 -10.48 3.59
C PRO A 102 -0.83 -9.28 4.08
N TYR A 103 0.49 -9.48 4.13
CA TYR A 103 1.48 -8.42 4.28
C TYR A 103 2.39 -8.38 3.05
N THR A 104 2.60 -7.19 2.49
CA THR A 104 3.49 -6.99 1.34
C THR A 104 4.82 -6.38 1.79
N LEU A 105 5.90 -7.14 1.65
CA LEU A 105 7.26 -6.67 1.93
C LEU A 105 7.77 -5.81 0.77
N SER A 106 8.21 -4.60 1.08
CA SER A 106 8.80 -3.70 0.08
C SER A 106 10.19 -4.14 -0.36
N THR A 107 10.54 -3.91 -1.64
CA THR A 107 11.94 -3.97 -2.13
C THR A 107 12.89 -3.22 -1.21
N VAL A 108 12.41 -2.07 -0.71
CA VAL A 108 13.12 -1.10 0.11
C VAL A 108 12.81 -1.35 1.58
N SER A 109 13.14 -2.52 2.08
CA SER A 109 12.92 -2.89 3.49
C SER A 109 14.22 -2.90 4.30
N VAL A 110 14.11 -2.58 5.59
CA VAL A 110 15.22 -2.73 6.55
C VAL A 110 15.45 -4.20 6.87
N CYS A 111 14.37 -4.96 7.07
CA CYS A 111 14.47 -6.41 7.25
C CYS A 111 14.60 -7.11 5.89
N SER A 112 15.40 -8.15 5.79
CA SER A 112 15.50 -8.96 4.58
C SER A 112 14.26 -9.84 4.36
N ILE A 113 14.11 -10.37 3.14
CA ILE A 113 13.07 -11.35 2.79
C ILE A 113 13.09 -12.51 3.77
N GLU A 114 14.26 -13.08 4.03
CA GLU A 114 14.45 -14.25 4.88
C GLU A 114 14.11 -13.95 6.34
N GLU A 115 14.51 -12.76 6.82
CA GLU A 115 14.19 -12.35 8.18
C GLU A 115 12.69 -12.23 8.40
N VAL A 116 11.96 -11.60 7.48
CA VAL A 116 10.52 -11.47 7.61
C VAL A 116 9.84 -12.83 7.50
N ALA A 117 10.23 -13.66 6.54
CA ALA A 117 9.67 -14.99 6.33
C ALA A 117 9.87 -15.92 7.52
N SER A 118 11.02 -15.83 8.20
CA SER A 118 11.30 -16.67 9.39
C SER A 118 10.49 -16.27 10.64
N HIS A 119 9.88 -15.09 10.66
CA HIS A 119 9.16 -14.55 11.82
C HIS A 119 7.64 -14.38 11.62
N ALA A 120 7.12 -14.66 10.43
CA ALA A 120 5.70 -14.55 10.11
C ALA A 120 5.20 -15.80 9.41
N SER A 121 4.03 -16.31 9.81
CA SER A 121 3.44 -17.55 9.30
C SER A 121 2.26 -17.35 8.36
N GLY A 122 1.88 -16.10 8.08
CA GLY A 122 0.74 -15.75 7.23
C GLY A 122 1.10 -15.57 5.76
N ALA A 123 0.14 -15.05 4.99
CA ALA A 123 0.34 -14.72 3.58
C ALA A 123 1.33 -13.56 3.42
N LEU A 124 2.54 -13.87 2.97
CA LEU A 124 3.58 -12.90 2.67
C LEU A 124 3.67 -12.68 1.16
N TRP A 125 3.62 -11.43 0.75
CA TRP A 125 3.81 -10.99 -0.61
C TRP A 125 5.13 -10.24 -0.76
N SER A 126 5.79 -10.37 -1.90
CA SER A 126 7.00 -9.61 -2.24
C SER A 126 6.62 -8.47 -3.17
N GLN A 127 7.13 -7.26 -2.90
CA GLN A 127 7.00 -6.16 -3.84
C GLN A 127 8.35 -5.88 -4.52
N LEU A 128 8.31 -5.66 -5.84
CA LEU A 128 9.46 -5.32 -6.66
C LEU A 128 9.17 -4.08 -7.50
N TYR A 129 10.16 -3.19 -7.59
CA TYR A 129 10.15 -2.07 -8.54
C TYR A 129 10.75 -2.47 -9.88
N VAL A 130 10.46 -1.67 -10.90
CA VAL A 130 11.14 -1.73 -12.19
C VAL A 130 12.53 -1.10 -12.04
N LEU A 131 13.58 -1.91 -12.13
CA LEU A 131 14.97 -1.46 -11.95
C LEU A 131 15.82 -1.84 -13.15
N LYS A 132 16.89 -1.04 -13.43
CA LYS A 132 17.88 -1.33 -14.46
C LYS A 132 18.67 -2.60 -14.16
N ASP A 133 19.02 -2.82 -12.88
CA ASP A 133 19.75 -4.01 -12.44
C ASP A 133 18.84 -5.25 -12.46
N ARG A 134 18.82 -5.91 -13.60
CA ARG A 134 18.06 -7.17 -13.79
C ARG A 134 18.62 -8.31 -12.96
N GLY A 135 19.93 -8.29 -12.62
CA GLY A 135 20.56 -9.26 -11.74
C GLY A 135 19.97 -9.17 -10.33
N TYR A 136 19.87 -7.97 -9.80
CA TYR A 136 19.20 -7.72 -8.52
C TYR A 136 17.73 -8.17 -8.53
N MET A 137 17.00 -7.83 -9.60
CA MET A 137 15.59 -8.21 -9.71
C MET A 137 15.42 -9.73 -9.69
N ARG A 138 16.20 -10.48 -10.48
CA ARG A 138 16.16 -11.96 -10.48
C ARG A 138 16.51 -12.53 -9.11
N ASN A 139 17.59 -12.05 -8.48
CA ASN A 139 17.96 -12.47 -7.13
C ASN A 139 16.82 -12.24 -6.11
N ALA A 140 16.16 -11.07 -6.16
CA ALA A 140 15.04 -10.77 -5.27
C ALA A 140 13.84 -11.72 -5.51
N LEU A 141 13.52 -12.04 -6.77
CA LEU A 141 12.46 -12.99 -7.13
C LEU A 141 12.77 -14.41 -6.63
N GLU A 142 13.98 -14.90 -6.87
CA GLU A 142 14.45 -16.22 -6.43
C GLU A 142 14.39 -16.36 -4.89
N ARG A 143 14.89 -15.36 -4.17
CA ARG A 143 14.87 -15.33 -2.71
C ARG A 143 13.45 -15.27 -2.15
N ALA A 144 12.59 -14.44 -2.74
CA ALA A 144 11.19 -14.35 -2.35
C ALA A 144 10.47 -15.69 -2.55
N TRP A 145 10.72 -16.34 -3.70
CA TRP A 145 10.16 -17.66 -3.99
C TRP A 145 10.64 -18.74 -3.01
N ALA A 146 11.96 -18.78 -2.75
CA ALA A 146 12.57 -19.71 -1.78
C ALA A 146 12.05 -19.47 -0.36
N ALA A 147 11.76 -18.22 0.00
CA ALA A 147 11.15 -17.85 1.28
C ALA A 147 9.64 -18.15 1.38
N GLY A 148 9.04 -18.77 0.35
CA GLY A 148 7.63 -19.15 0.33
C GLY A 148 6.66 -18.04 -0.09
N MET A 149 7.13 -16.89 -0.52
CA MET A 149 6.28 -15.82 -1.04
C MET A 149 5.81 -16.19 -2.45
N LYS A 150 4.50 -16.40 -2.63
CA LYS A 150 3.91 -16.85 -3.91
C LYS A 150 3.15 -15.76 -4.65
N THR A 151 3.13 -14.55 -4.12
CA THR A 151 2.51 -13.39 -4.76
C THR A 151 3.53 -12.27 -4.91
N LEU A 152 3.69 -11.79 -6.13
CA LEU A 152 4.52 -10.65 -6.49
C LEU A 152 3.64 -9.42 -6.75
N VAL A 153 3.94 -8.32 -6.07
CA VAL A 153 3.36 -6.99 -6.35
C VAL A 153 4.41 -6.19 -7.13
N PHE A 154 4.26 -6.16 -8.45
CA PHE A 154 5.18 -5.45 -9.32
C PHE A 154 4.73 -4.00 -9.50
N THR A 155 5.52 -3.05 -9.00
CA THR A 155 5.16 -1.64 -8.92
C THR A 155 5.73 -0.87 -10.11
N VAL A 156 4.86 -0.29 -10.93
CA VAL A 156 5.21 0.32 -12.23
C VAL A 156 5.05 1.86 -12.25
N ASP A 157 4.43 2.45 -11.25
CA ASP A 157 4.17 3.89 -11.16
C ASP A 157 5.37 4.73 -10.66
N MET A 158 6.56 4.14 -10.64
CA MET A 158 7.76 4.77 -10.12
C MET A 158 8.97 4.59 -11.08
N PRO A 159 8.85 5.07 -12.33
CA PRO A 159 9.98 5.05 -13.28
C PRO A 159 11.11 5.99 -12.85
N ILE A 160 10.76 7.04 -12.13
CA ILE A 160 11.66 7.98 -11.44
C ILE A 160 11.05 8.35 -10.08
N PRO A 161 11.86 8.77 -9.08
CA PRO A 161 11.32 9.25 -7.82
C PRO A 161 10.49 10.54 -8.00
N GLY A 162 9.30 10.60 -7.40
CA GLY A 162 8.49 11.82 -7.37
C GLY A 162 9.17 12.95 -6.57
N SER A 163 8.93 14.19 -6.96
CA SER A 163 9.44 15.37 -6.26
C SER A 163 8.74 15.58 -4.93
N ARG A 164 9.42 15.36 -3.82
CA ARG A 164 8.85 15.47 -2.47
C ARG A 164 9.54 16.60 -1.68
N TYR A 165 8.97 17.80 -1.74
CA TYR A 165 9.56 19.00 -1.12
C TYR A 165 9.62 18.90 0.40
N ARG A 166 8.70 18.15 1.01
CA ARG A 166 8.68 17.94 2.46
C ARG A 166 9.90 17.15 2.92
N ASP A 167 10.38 16.18 2.13
CA ASP A 167 11.57 15.38 2.45
C ASP A 167 12.82 16.28 2.59
N ASN A 168 13.01 17.23 1.66
CA ASN A 168 14.11 18.20 1.73
C ASN A 168 13.95 19.17 2.93
N ARG A 169 12.72 19.68 3.16
CA ARG A 169 12.45 20.61 4.26
C ARG A 169 12.64 19.99 5.63
N SER A 170 12.32 18.70 5.77
CA SER A 170 12.47 17.98 7.05
C SER A 170 13.89 17.48 7.29
N GLY A 171 14.72 17.37 6.26
CA GLY A 171 16.08 16.84 6.34
C GLY A 171 16.16 15.32 6.10
N MET A 172 15.15 14.72 5.46
CA MET A 172 15.27 13.35 4.97
C MET A 172 16.30 13.26 3.84
N SER A 173 16.37 14.29 3.01
CA SER A 173 17.34 14.46 1.93
C SER A 173 17.82 15.92 1.85
N GLY A 174 18.79 16.21 0.95
CA GLY A 174 19.31 17.54 0.69
C GLY A 174 20.49 17.93 1.57
N PRO A 175 20.93 19.21 1.50
CA PRO A 175 22.11 19.69 2.21
C PRO A 175 22.03 19.47 3.73
N HIS A 176 23.14 18.98 4.31
CA HIS A 176 23.25 18.69 5.74
C HIS A 176 22.20 17.70 6.30
N ALA A 177 21.64 16.81 5.47
CA ALA A 177 20.63 15.84 5.90
C ALA A 177 21.09 15.03 7.12
N THR A 178 22.30 14.44 7.09
CA THR A 178 22.86 13.64 8.18
C THR A 178 22.93 14.39 9.51
N LEU A 179 23.40 15.64 9.51
CA LEU A 179 23.47 16.47 10.71
C LEU A 179 22.07 16.78 11.26
N ARG A 180 21.14 17.11 10.37
CA ARG A 180 19.74 17.41 10.74
C ARG A 180 19.04 16.18 11.31
N GLN A 181 19.25 15.00 10.73
CA GLN A 181 18.72 13.74 11.23
C GLN A 181 19.28 13.42 12.62
N TYR A 182 20.60 13.61 12.83
CA TYR A 182 21.22 13.38 14.12
C TYR A 182 20.63 14.29 15.21
N LEU A 183 20.52 15.60 14.95
CA LEU A 183 19.92 16.55 15.89
C LEU A 183 18.46 16.20 16.22
N GLN A 184 17.68 15.80 15.22
CA GLN A 184 16.31 15.37 15.45
C GLN A 184 16.22 14.04 16.23
N ALA A 185 17.14 13.10 16.00
CA ALA A 185 17.21 11.87 16.78
C ALA A 185 17.49 12.15 18.26
N CYS A 186 18.34 13.13 18.59
CA CYS A 186 18.62 13.54 19.96
C CYS A 186 17.37 14.08 20.69
N THR A 187 16.45 14.72 19.97
CA THR A 187 15.17 15.20 20.55
C THR A 187 14.10 14.11 20.68
N HIS A 188 14.35 12.92 20.16
CA HIS A 188 13.43 11.77 20.20
C HIS A 188 14.09 10.53 20.86
N PRO A 189 14.47 10.58 22.14
CA PRO A 189 15.30 9.57 22.79
C PRO A 189 14.66 8.17 22.78
N ARG A 190 13.34 8.08 22.90
CA ARG A 190 12.63 6.79 22.82
C ARG A 190 12.78 6.14 21.45
N TRP A 191 12.70 6.91 20.38
CA TRP A 191 12.96 6.42 19.02
C TRP A 191 14.44 6.09 18.84
N ALA A 192 15.34 6.96 19.25
CA ALA A 192 16.79 6.78 19.11
C ALA A 192 17.27 5.50 19.81
N MET A 193 16.77 5.19 21.01
CA MET A 193 17.14 3.99 21.75
C MET A 193 16.47 2.73 21.14
N ASN A 194 15.18 2.76 20.90
CA ASN A 194 14.43 1.57 20.48
C ASN A 194 14.69 1.21 19.01
N VAL A 195 14.70 2.19 18.10
CA VAL A 195 14.91 1.99 16.67
C VAL A 195 16.37 2.22 16.32
N GLY A 196 16.91 3.38 16.66
CA GLY A 196 18.25 3.80 16.28
C GLY A 196 19.36 2.90 16.83
N LEU A 197 19.26 2.44 18.08
CA LEU A 197 20.27 1.58 18.72
C LEU A 197 19.85 0.11 18.71
N ALA A 198 18.71 -0.22 19.33
CA ALA A 198 18.26 -1.61 19.50
C ALA A 198 17.63 -2.22 18.23
N GLY A 199 17.29 -1.40 17.24
CA GLY A 199 16.75 -1.84 15.93
C GLY A 199 17.80 -2.15 14.87
N ARG A 200 19.07 -1.99 15.19
CA ARG A 200 20.17 -2.24 14.24
C ARG A 200 20.22 -3.70 13.75
N PRO A 201 20.71 -3.93 12.52
CA PRO A 201 21.16 -2.91 11.56
C PRO A 201 20.00 -2.12 10.95
N LEU A 202 20.17 -0.81 10.76
CA LEU A 202 19.26 0.08 10.02
C LEU A 202 19.73 0.21 8.56
N SER A 203 20.08 -0.90 7.98
CA SER A 203 20.51 -1.03 6.60
C SER A 203 19.41 -1.69 5.78
N PHE A 204 19.57 -1.73 4.47
CA PHE A 204 18.54 -2.30 3.58
C PHE A 204 18.84 -3.76 3.28
N GLY A 205 18.24 -4.65 4.08
CA GLY A 205 18.57 -6.06 4.12
C GLY A 205 18.47 -6.80 2.78
N ASN A 206 17.55 -6.39 1.90
CA ASN A 206 17.43 -7.02 0.59
C ASN A 206 18.56 -6.64 -0.36
N ILE A 207 19.03 -5.39 -0.32
CA ILE A 207 20.11 -4.91 -1.19
C ILE A 207 21.45 -5.39 -0.65
N GLU A 208 21.68 -5.34 0.65
CA GLU A 208 22.90 -5.87 1.28
C GLU A 208 23.10 -7.36 0.99
N ALA A 209 22.02 -8.13 1.01
CA ALA A 209 22.08 -9.55 0.69
C ALA A 209 22.51 -9.82 -0.77
N TYR A 210 22.25 -8.89 -1.68
CA TYR A 210 22.70 -8.98 -3.08
C TYR A 210 24.10 -8.45 -3.29
N THR A 211 24.40 -7.25 -2.74
CA THR A 211 25.69 -6.59 -2.97
C THR A 211 26.82 -7.14 -2.11
N GLY A 212 26.49 -7.84 -1.03
CA GLY A 212 27.47 -8.33 -0.04
C GLY A 212 28.09 -7.23 0.85
N HIS A 213 27.64 -5.98 0.71
CA HIS A 213 28.20 -4.82 1.41
C HIS A 213 27.14 -4.10 2.22
N LYS A 214 27.50 -3.65 3.43
CA LYS A 214 26.67 -2.74 4.22
C LYS A 214 26.59 -1.39 3.52
N MET A 215 25.39 -0.90 3.32
CA MET A 215 25.12 0.38 2.68
C MET A 215 24.66 1.42 3.71
N THR A 216 25.20 2.62 3.60
CA THR A 216 24.66 3.77 4.30
C THR A 216 23.31 4.18 3.67
N MET A 217 22.56 5.05 4.35
CA MET A 217 21.33 5.61 3.77
C MET A 217 21.59 6.37 2.47
N ASP A 218 22.70 7.09 2.38
CA ASP A 218 23.07 7.86 1.18
C ASP A 218 23.46 6.95 0.02
N ASP A 219 24.24 5.88 0.28
CA ASP A 219 24.57 4.87 -0.74
C ASP A 219 23.32 4.21 -1.28
N TYR A 220 22.38 3.90 -0.39
CA TYR A 220 21.10 3.30 -0.74
C TYR A 220 20.22 4.24 -1.58
N MET A 221 20.06 5.50 -1.17
CA MET A 221 19.31 6.48 -1.94
C MET A 221 19.93 6.67 -3.33
N GLY A 222 21.25 6.65 -3.41
CA GLY A 222 21.99 6.65 -4.67
C GLY A 222 21.72 5.40 -5.51
N PHE A 223 21.78 4.21 -4.91
CA PHE A 223 21.49 2.94 -5.61
C PHE A 223 20.08 2.96 -6.21
N ILE A 224 19.07 3.26 -5.41
CA ILE A 224 17.68 3.28 -5.87
C ILE A 224 17.47 4.36 -6.95
N SER A 225 17.94 5.59 -6.72
CA SER A 225 17.75 6.68 -7.67
C SER A 225 18.40 6.41 -9.03
N ASN A 226 19.56 5.75 -9.04
CA ASN A 226 20.30 5.43 -10.27
C ASN A 226 19.76 4.19 -10.98
N ASN A 227 19.02 3.33 -10.27
CA ASN A 227 18.49 2.07 -10.80
C ASN A 227 17.05 2.15 -11.29
N PHE A 228 16.31 3.22 -11.03
CA PHE A 228 15.02 3.40 -11.70
C PHE A 228 15.19 3.54 -13.20
N ASP A 229 14.27 2.93 -13.95
CA ASP A 229 14.35 2.85 -15.41
C ASP A 229 13.12 3.47 -16.07
N PRO A 230 13.21 4.73 -16.53
CA PRO A 230 12.11 5.40 -17.20
C PRO A 230 11.92 4.96 -18.66
N SER A 231 12.81 4.13 -19.21
CA SER A 231 12.74 3.68 -20.59
C SER A 231 11.91 2.40 -20.79
N ILE A 232 11.49 1.74 -19.70
CA ILE A 232 10.79 0.47 -19.76
C ILE A 232 9.34 0.68 -20.24
N ALA A 233 8.93 -0.19 -21.16
CA ALA A 233 7.60 -0.30 -21.69
C ALA A 233 6.97 -1.67 -21.34
N TRP A 234 5.68 -1.86 -21.65
CA TRP A 234 4.94 -3.07 -21.31
C TRP A 234 5.58 -4.37 -21.83
N HIS A 235 6.11 -4.36 -23.05
CA HIS A 235 6.77 -5.53 -23.64
C HIS A 235 8.06 -5.96 -22.89
N ASP A 236 8.68 -5.01 -22.18
CA ASP A 236 9.86 -5.30 -21.36
C ASP A 236 9.51 -6.07 -20.08
N LEU A 237 8.23 -6.21 -19.75
CA LEU A 237 7.78 -6.89 -18.54
C LEU A 237 7.48 -8.36 -18.73
N GLU A 238 7.47 -8.87 -19.97
CA GLU A 238 7.16 -10.29 -20.27
C GLU A 238 8.07 -11.24 -19.48
N TRP A 239 9.36 -10.92 -19.39
CA TRP A 239 10.31 -11.73 -18.62
C TRP A 239 9.97 -11.84 -17.12
N ILE A 240 9.26 -10.85 -16.55
CA ILE A 240 8.76 -10.92 -15.17
C ILE A 240 7.73 -12.02 -15.04
N ARG A 241 6.76 -12.06 -15.98
CA ARG A 241 5.75 -13.12 -15.99
C ARG A 241 6.39 -14.49 -16.18
N ASP A 242 7.35 -14.61 -17.09
CA ASP A 242 8.08 -15.85 -17.36
C ASP A 242 8.89 -16.33 -16.15
N SER A 243 9.48 -15.40 -15.42
CA SER A 243 10.31 -15.71 -14.25
C SER A 243 9.49 -15.98 -12.98
N TRP A 244 8.23 -15.53 -12.90
CA TRP A 244 7.41 -15.64 -11.69
C TRP A 244 6.24 -16.60 -11.89
N GLN A 245 6.30 -17.77 -11.25
CA GLN A 245 5.27 -18.82 -11.39
C GLN A 245 4.05 -18.62 -10.48
N GLY A 246 4.09 -17.70 -9.54
CA GLY A 246 3.00 -17.39 -8.61
C GLY A 246 2.07 -16.31 -9.13
N LYS A 247 1.23 -15.77 -8.23
CA LYS A 247 0.33 -14.66 -8.54
C LYS A 247 1.13 -13.39 -8.81
N LEU A 248 0.82 -12.72 -9.93
CA LEU A 248 1.43 -11.45 -10.34
C LEU A 248 0.40 -10.33 -10.28
N ILE A 249 0.68 -9.31 -9.48
CA ILE A 249 -0.17 -8.12 -9.32
C ILE A 249 0.61 -6.91 -9.84
N ILE A 250 0.04 -6.16 -10.79
CA ILE A 250 0.64 -4.92 -11.28
C ILE A 250 0.07 -3.75 -10.47
N LYS A 251 0.95 -3.01 -9.78
CA LYS A 251 0.56 -1.90 -8.91
C LYS A 251 0.94 -0.55 -9.51
N GLY A 252 0.01 0.42 -9.43
CA GLY A 252 0.22 1.79 -9.92
C GLY A 252 -0.62 2.13 -11.15
N ILE A 253 -1.68 1.37 -11.38
CA ILE A 253 -2.58 1.55 -12.52
C ILE A 253 -3.65 2.58 -12.18
N LEU A 254 -3.87 3.56 -13.07
CA LEU A 254 -4.96 4.56 -12.98
C LEU A 254 -5.77 4.64 -14.27
N ASP A 255 -5.25 4.09 -15.35
CA ASP A 255 -5.84 4.15 -16.67
C ASP A 255 -6.36 2.78 -17.13
N ALA A 256 -7.50 2.77 -17.85
CA ALA A 256 -8.12 1.55 -18.35
C ALA A 256 -7.28 0.85 -19.42
N ASP A 257 -6.54 1.59 -20.25
CA ASP A 257 -5.69 0.99 -21.27
C ASP A 257 -4.46 0.33 -20.64
N ASP A 258 -3.89 0.91 -19.60
CA ASP A 258 -2.84 0.27 -18.79
C ASP A 258 -3.36 -0.99 -18.09
N ALA A 259 -4.60 -0.97 -17.60
CA ALA A 259 -5.23 -2.16 -17.03
C ALA A 259 -5.38 -3.28 -18.07
N ARG A 260 -5.80 -2.96 -19.31
CA ARG A 260 -5.84 -3.95 -20.42
C ARG A 260 -4.45 -4.48 -20.80
N ASN A 261 -3.40 -3.64 -20.70
CA ASN A 261 -2.03 -4.10 -20.88
C ASN A 261 -1.61 -5.10 -19.79
N ALA A 262 -2.04 -4.91 -18.54
CA ALA A 262 -1.80 -5.88 -17.48
C ALA A 262 -2.49 -7.22 -17.75
N VAL A 263 -3.71 -7.24 -18.34
CA VAL A 263 -4.36 -8.46 -18.82
C VAL A 263 -3.50 -9.15 -19.89
N ARG A 264 -3.03 -8.41 -20.90
CA ARG A 264 -2.19 -8.97 -21.99
C ARG A 264 -0.87 -9.53 -21.46
N LEU A 265 -0.31 -8.95 -20.42
CA LEU A 265 0.89 -9.44 -19.73
C LEU A 265 0.65 -10.78 -19.00
N GLY A 266 -0.59 -11.16 -18.78
CA GLY A 266 -0.95 -12.34 -17.98
C GLY A 266 -0.83 -12.10 -16.47
N ALA A 267 -1.12 -10.88 -16.01
CA ALA A 267 -1.24 -10.60 -14.59
C ALA A 267 -2.48 -11.30 -14.00
N ASP A 268 -2.43 -11.63 -12.71
CA ASP A 268 -3.57 -12.19 -11.95
C ASP A 268 -4.42 -11.10 -11.31
N GLY A 269 -3.84 -9.90 -11.17
CA GLY A 269 -4.53 -8.75 -10.58
C GLY A 269 -3.79 -7.45 -10.78
N ILE A 270 -4.47 -6.37 -10.42
CA ILE A 270 -3.91 -5.01 -10.42
C ILE A 270 -4.24 -4.30 -9.12
N VAL A 271 -3.44 -3.29 -8.76
CA VAL A 271 -3.78 -2.31 -7.72
C VAL A 271 -4.00 -0.96 -8.40
N VAL A 272 -5.23 -0.47 -8.36
CA VAL A 272 -5.55 0.90 -8.75
C VAL A 272 -4.96 1.84 -7.71
N SER A 273 -3.97 2.64 -8.12
CA SER A 273 -3.08 3.36 -7.19
C SER A 273 -2.40 4.54 -7.88
N ASN A 274 -2.32 5.67 -7.19
CA ASN A 274 -1.43 6.78 -7.53
C ASN A 274 -0.27 6.90 -6.52
N HIS A 275 0.13 5.77 -5.92
CA HIS A 275 1.18 5.70 -4.90
C HIS A 275 0.89 6.57 -3.67
N GLY A 276 -0.39 6.77 -3.35
CA GLY A 276 -0.81 7.64 -2.25
C GLY A 276 -0.51 9.12 -2.48
N GLY A 277 -0.46 9.59 -3.74
CA GLY A 277 -0.13 10.97 -4.11
C GLY A 277 1.35 11.31 -3.90
N ARG A 278 2.25 10.32 -4.03
CA ARG A 278 3.70 10.50 -3.79
C ARG A 278 4.52 10.58 -5.08
N GLN A 279 3.89 10.40 -6.24
CA GLN A 279 4.55 10.40 -7.55
C GLN A 279 4.15 11.62 -8.37
N LEU A 280 3.07 11.57 -9.10
CA LEU A 280 2.56 12.70 -9.89
C LEU A 280 1.56 13.51 -9.05
N ASP A 281 1.91 14.77 -8.73
CA ASP A 281 0.93 15.69 -8.15
C ASP A 281 0.02 16.25 -9.27
N GLY A 282 -1.29 16.19 -9.09
CA GLY A 282 -2.28 16.41 -10.13
C GLY A 282 -2.80 15.14 -10.80
N ALA A 283 -2.32 13.94 -10.39
CA ALA A 283 -2.90 12.67 -10.83
C ALA A 283 -4.34 12.52 -10.32
N ILE A 284 -5.16 11.80 -11.11
CA ILE A 284 -6.54 11.47 -10.72
C ILE A 284 -6.56 10.68 -9.40
N PRO A 285 -7.45 11.02 -8.45
CA PRO A 285 -7.68 10.21 -7.24
C PRO A 285 -8.14 8.79 -7.55
N THR A 286 -7.67 7.84 -6.74
CA THR A 286 -7.97 6.42 -6.94
C THR A 286 -9.47 6.13 -6.92
N ALA A 287 -10.23 6.74 -6.01
CA ALA A 287 -11.69 6.55 -5.95
C ALA A 287 -12.40 6.92 -7.26
N ARG A 288 -11.88 7.92 -7.99
CA ARG A 288 -12.42 8.34 -9.30
C ARG A 288 -11.95 7.44 -10.45
N ALA A 289 -10.72 6.93 -10.40
CA ALA A 289 -10.17 6.04 -11.42
C ALA A 289 -10.77 4.65 -11.36
N LEU A 290 -11.05 4.15 -10.15
CA LEU A 290 -11.40 2.76 -9.87
C LEU A 290 -12.58 2.23 -10.69
N PRO A 291 -13.75 2.88 -10.78
CA PRO A 291 -14.88 2.35 -11.54
C PRO A 291 -14.55 2.11 -13.01
N ARG A 292 -13.85 3.05 -13.67
CA ARG A 292 -13.46 2.92 -15.08
C ARG A 292 -12.50 1.76 -15.32
N VAL A 293 -11.60 1.52 -14.38
CA VAL A 293 -10.67 0.39 -14.45
C VAL A 293 -11.41 -0.92 -14.21
N VAL A 294 -12.34 -0.97 -13.25
CA VAL A 294 -13.18 -2.15 -12.99
C VAL A 294 -14.05 -2.48 -14.20
N ASP A 295 -14.68 -1.50 -14.82
CA ASP A 295 -15.49 -1.70 -16.04
C ASP A 295 -14.66 -2.25 -17.21
N ALA A 296 -13.37 -1.90 -17.26
CA ALA A 296 -12.49 -2.32 -18.34
C ALA A 296 -11.94 -3.75 -18.21
N VAL A 297 -11.70 -4.23 -16.97
CA VAL A 297 -10.94 -5.47 -16.71
C VAL A 297 -11.43 -6.27 -15.50
N GLY A 298 -12.52 -5.87 -14.87
CA GLY A 298 -12.99 -6.49 -13.62
C GLY A 298 -13.40 -7.98 -13.76
N ASP A 299 -13.70 -8.42 -14.97
CA ASP A 299 -14.01 -9.83 -15.29
C ASP A 299 -12.73 -10.64 -15.56
N ASP A 300 -11.64 -9.97 -15.97
CA ASP A 300 -10.37 -10.62 -16.35
C ASP A 300 -9.35 -10.66 -15.21
N LEU A 301 -9.37 -9.64 -14.32
CA LEU A 301 -8.38 -9.45 -13.27
C LEU A 301 -9.01 -9.22 -11.89
N THR A 302 -8.30 -9.66 -10.85
CA THR A 302 -8.60 -9.20 -9.50
C THR A 302 -8.19 -7.73 -9.34
N VAL A 303 -9.18 -6.83 -9.23
CA VAL A 303 -8.92 -5.40 -9.03
C VAL A 303 -8.85 -5.08 -7.54
N LEU A 304 -7.68 -4.67 -7.09
CA LEU A 304 -7.42 -4.13 -5.76
C LEU A 304 -7.28 -2.61 -5.84
N ALA A 305 -7.38 -1.92 -4.70
CA ALA A 305 -7.20 -0.47 -4.65
C ALA A 305 -6.38 -0.03 -3.43
N ASP A 306 -5.74 1.11 -3.52
CA ASP A 306 -5.14 1.82 -2.38
C ASP A 306 -5.32 3.34 -2.52
N SER A 307 -4.60 4.09 -1.74
CA SER A 307 -4.60 5.56 -1.70
C SER A 307 -5.81 6.19 -0.99
N GLY A 308 -5.52 7.02 -0.01
CA GLY A 308 -6.55 7.77 0.74
C GLY A 308 -7.17 7.05 1.93
N VAL A 309 -7.08 5.75 2.05
CA VAL A 309 -7.75 4.93 3.08
C VAL A 309 -7.25 5.26 4.49
N ARG A 310 -8.20 5.56 5.40
CA ARG A 310 -7.94 5.92 6.79
C ARG A 310 -8.86 5.23 7.79
N SER A 311 -9.93 4.55 7.33
CA SER A 311 -10.94 3.90 8.17
C SER A 311 -11.52 2.66 7.48
N GLY A 312 -12.24 1.82 8.22
CA GLY A 312 -13.00 0.71 7.64
C GLY A 312 -14.13 1.18 6.73
N VAL A 313 -14.68 2.37 6.96
CA VAL A 313 -15.67 2.99 6.06
C VAL A 313 -15.08 3.24 4.68
N ASP A 314 -13.82 3.68 4.60
CA ASP A 314 -13.13 3.91 3.32
C ASP A 314 -12.91 2.60 2.56
N VAL A 315 -12.68 1.49 3.28
CA VAL A 315 -12.61 0.16 2.67
C VAL A 315 -13.95 -0.17 2.00
N ILE A 316 -15.07 -0.01 2.71
CA ILE A 316 -16.41 -0.28 2.16
C ILE A 316 -16.71 0.59 0.92
N ARG A 317 -16.30 1.86 0.93
CA ARG A 317 -16.44 2.76 -0.24
C ARG A 317 -15.71 2.22 -1.46
N LEU A 318 -14.44 1.79 -1.29
CA LEU A 318 -13.66 1.23 -2.41
C LEU A 318 -14.23 -0.12 -2.88
N LEU A 319 -14.72 -0.96 -1.98
CA LEU A 319 -15.41 -2.19 -2.38
C LEU A 319 -16.69 -1.88 -3.16
N ALA A 320 -17.47 -0.90 -2.73
CA ALA A 320 -18.68 -0.46 -3.42
C ALA A 320 -18.37 0.12 -4.82
N LEU A 321 -17.21 0.74 -5.00
CA LEU A 321 -16.70 1.21 -6.31
C LEU A 321 -16.09 0.09 -7.16
N GLY A 322 -16.11 -1.18 -6.70
CA GLY A 322 -15.75 -2.37 -7.46
C GLY A 322 -14.43 -3.04 -7.10
N ALA A 323 -13.65 -2.51 -6.14
CA ALA A 323 -12.47 -3.20 -5.66
C ALA A 323 -12.84 -4.53 -4.97
N LYS A 324 -12.01 -5.57 -5.13
CA LYS A 324 -12.17 -6.84 -4.39
C LYS A 324 -11.48 -6.80 -3.03
N GLY A 325 -10.47 -5.93 -2.87
CA GLY A 325 -9.73 -5.73 -1.63
C GLY A 325 -8.92 -4.45 -1.66
N VAL A 326 -8.42 -4.05 -0.49
CA VAL A 326 -7.81 -2.74 -0.27
C VAL A 326 -6.45 -2.89 0.40
N LEU A 327 -5.43 -2.18 -0.11
CA LEU A 327 -4.11 -2.14 0.51
C LEU A 327 -3.97 -0.91 1.41
N LEU A 328 -3.56 -1.14 2.65
CA LEU A 328 -3.26 -0.06 3.61
C LEU A 328 -1.77 0.34 3.49
N GLY A 329 -1.51 1.63 3.41
CA GLY A 329 -0.16 2.22 3.46
C GLY A 329 0.05 3.00 4.76
N ARG A 330 -0.06 4.33 4.71
CA ARG A 330 0.20 5.23 5.84
C ARG A 330 -0.52 4.85 7.12
N ALA A 331 -1.76 4.38 7.04
CA ALA A 331 -2.58 4.08 8.22
C ALA A 331 -1.89 3.08 9.15
N TYR A 332 -1.39 1.95 8.62
CA TYR A 332 -0.72 0.98 9.46
C TYR A 332 0.67 1.42 9.92
N ILE A 333 1.38 2.26 9.13
CA ILE A 333 2.68 2.78 9.54
C ILE A 333 2.54 3.75 10.73
N TYR A 334 1.49 4.57 10.77
CA TYR A 334 1.24 5.41 11.94
C TYR A 334 1.01 4.57 13.19
N ALA A 335 0.22 3.51 13.08
CA ALA A 335 -0.03 2.60 14.19
C ALA A 335 1.24 1.85 14.64
N LEU A 336 2.02 1.38 13.67
CA LEU A 336 3.31 0.73 13.92
C LEU A 336 4.30 1.69 14.62
N ALA A 337 4.44 2.92 14.14
CA ALA A 337 5.30 3.93 14.75
C ALA A 337 4.86 4.27 16.18
N ALA A 338 3.56 4.36 16.41
CA ALA A 338 3.00 4.71 17.70
C ALA A 338 3.15 3.59 18.74
N ALA A 339 2.88 2.33 18.37
CA ALA A 339 2.73 1.24 19.33
C ALA A 339 3.25 -0.14 18.82
N GLY A 340 4.04 -0.18 17.75
CA GLY A 340 4.60 -1.42 17.22
C GLY A 340 3.52 -2.39 16.73
N GLU A 341 3.80 -3.69 16.87
CA GLU A 341 2.89 -4.78 16.48
C GLU A 341 1.49 -4.64 17.11
N ALA A 342 1.43 -4.28 18.40
CA ALA A 342 0.16 -4.10 19.11
C ALA A 342 -0.66 -2.93 18.51
N GLY A 343 0.02 -1.86 18.05
CA GLY A 343 -0.63 -0.75 17.36
C GLY A 343 -1.26 -1.18 16.05
N VAL A 344 -0.54 -1.95 15.22
CA VAL A 344 -1.06 -2.47 13.95
C VAL A 344 -2.25 -3.41 14.21
N ALA A 345 -2.13 -4.33 15.17
CA ALA A 345 -3.23 -5.23 15.52
C ALA A 345 -4.48 -4.48 16.02
N HIS A 346 -4.30 -3.41 16.80
CA HIS A 346 -5.42 -2.58 17.25
C HIS A 346 -6.05 -1.79 16.09
N LEU A 347 -5.24 -1.20 15.21
CA LEU A 347 -5.75 -0.53 14.01
C LEU A 347 -6.62 -1.48 13.17
N LEU A 348 -6.15 -2.71 12.94
CA LEU A 348 -6.91 -3.70 12.15
C LEU A 348 -8.24 -4.06 12.81
N ARG A 349 -8.32 -4.11 14.16
CA ARG A 349 -9.60 -4.27 14.85
C ARG A 349 -10.55 -3.08 14.64
N LEU A 350 -10.04 -1.84 14.76
CA LEU A 350 -10.85 -0.64 14.48
C LEU A 350 -11.38 -0.66 13.05
N PHE A 351 -10.57 -1.06 12.06
CA PHE A 351 -11.02 -1.21 10.69
C PHE A 351 -12.11 -2.28 10.56
N ALA A 352 -11.96 -3.42 11.21
CA ALA A 352 -12.95 -4.49 11.20
C ALA A 352 -14.28 -4.04 11.84
N GLU A 353 -14.23 -3.32 12.95
CA GLU A 353 -15.40 -2.76 13.62
C GLU A 353 -16.13 -1.73 12.74
N ASP A 354 -15.40 -0.77 12.16
CA ASP A 354 -15.94 0.22 11.22
C ASP A 354 -16.63 -0.47 10.01
N MET A 355 -15.98 -1.49 9.43
CA MET A 355 -16.54 -2.24 8.31
C MET A 355 -17.83 -2.95 8.70
N LYS A 356 -17.86 -3.67 9.82
CA LYS A 356 -19.06 -4.37 10.31
C LYS A 356 -20.23 -3.41 10.54
N VAL A 357 -19.97 -2.29 11.21
CA VAL A 357 -21.00 -1.25 11.43
C VAL A 357 -21.51 -0.71 10.10
N THR A 358 -20.62 -0.37 9.18
CA THR A 358 -20.99 0.18 7.88
C THR A 358 -21.80 -0.82 7.05
N MET A 359 -21.39 -2.09 7.02
CA MET A 359 -22.11 -3.16 6.32
C MET A 359 -23.50 -3.37 6.91
N THR A 360 -23.64 -3.39 8.23
CA THR A 360 -24.95 -3.50 8.89
C THR A 360 -25.87 -2.34 8.50
N LEU A 361 -25.33 -1.11 8.50
CA LEU A 361 -26.11 0.10 8.16
C LEU A 361 -26.41 0.24 6.66
N THR A 362 -25.71 -0.45 5.80
CA THR A 362 -25.98 -0.49 4.35
C THR A 362 -26.74 -1.74 3.92
N GLY A 363 -26.96 -2.69 4.84
CA GLY A 363 -27.65 -3.94 4.59
C GLY A 363 -26.80 -5.02 3.92
N ALA A 364 -25.47 -4.84 3.83
CA ALA A 364 -24.55 -5.83 3.27
C ALA A 364 -24.18 -6.88 4.32
N THR A 365 -24.25 -8.18 3.97
CA THR A 365 -23.98 -9.30 4.89
C THR A 365 -22.58 -9.90 4.72
N SER A 366 -21.92 -9.61 3.60
CA SER A 366 -20.58 -10.09 3.25
C SER A 366 -19.86 -9.10 2.32
N PRO A 367 -18.53 -9.15 2.16
CA PRO A 367 -17.82 -8.32 1.19
C PRO A 367 -18.32 -8.49 -0.25
N SER A 368 -18.77 -9.68 -0.63
CA SER A 368 -19.33 -9.95 -1.96
C SER A 368 -20.72 -9.33 -2.19
N ALA A 369 -21.44 -8.97 -1.12
CA ALA A 369 -22.71 -8.26 -1.21
C ALA A 369 -22.55 -6.73 -1.33
N ILE A 370 -21.32 -6.21 -1.20
CA ILE A 370 -21.02 -4.80 -1.38
C ILE A 370 -20.91 -4.49 -2.87
N SER A 371 -21.74 -3.58 -3.35
CA SER A 371 -21.78 -3.15 -4.75
C SER A 371 -22.15 -1.67 -4.85
N LEU A 372 -22.26 -1.15 -6.04
CA LEU A 372 -22.78 0.21 -6.30
C LEU A 372 -24.14 0.46 -5.63
N ASP A 373 -24.95 -0.57 -5.35
CA ASP A 373 -26.22 -0.41 -4.65
C ASP A 373 -26.06 0.01 -3.17
N CYS A 374 -24.87 -0.13 -2.61
CA CYS A 374 -24.51 0.42 -1.29
C CYS A 374 -24.19 1.91 -1.33
N LEU A 375 -24.08 2.52 -2.52
CA LEU A 375 -23.86 3.96 -2.69
C LEU A 375 -25.19 4.71 -2.82
N ASP A 376 -25.15 6.03 -2.60
CA ASP A 376 -26.29 6.89 -2.88
C ASP A 376 -26.63 6.92 -4.39
N ARG A 377 -27.87 7.23 -4.75
CA ARG A 377 -28.34 7.17 -6.14
C ARG A 377 -27.58 8.13 -7.05
N LEU A 378 -27.26 9.31 -6.58
CA LEU A 378 -26.47 10.28 -7.36
C LEU A 378 -25.08 9.74 -7.69
N GLU A 379 -24.44 9.05 -6.75
CA GLU A 379 -23.17 8.38 -6.96
C GLU A 379 -23.29 7.22 -7.98
N GLN A 380 -24.36 6.43 -7.86
CA GLN A 380 -24.62 5.33 -8.80
C GLN A 380 -24.74 5.83 -10.24
N ASP A 381 -25.46 6.92 -10.47
CA ASP A 381 -25.67 7.50 -11.80
C ASP A 381 -24.37 8.06 -12.40
N GLN A 382 -23.53 8.70 -11.59
CA GLN A 382 -22.23 9.20 -12.03
C GLN A 382 -21.30 8.06 -12.51
N HIS A 383 -21.34 6.90 -11.83
CA HIS A 383 -20.50 5.76 -12.18
C HIS A 383 -21.08 4.90 -13.32
N ARG A 384 -22.41 4.82 -13.47
CA ARG A 384 -23.06 4.10 -14.58
C ARG A 384 -22.95 4.83 -15.94
N THR A 385 -22.93 6.14 -15.97
CA THR A 385 -22.81 6.93 -17.21
C THR A 385 -21.44 6.77 -17.90
N HIS A 386 -20.45 6.27 -17.22
CA HIS A 386 -19.14 5.96 -17.81
C HIS A 386 -19.09 4.58 -18.50
N ALA A 387 -20.08 3.73 -18.29
CA ALA A 387 -20.18 2.39 -18.91
C ALA A 387 -20.83 2.39 -20.31
N VAL A 388 -21.23 3.52 -20.84
CA VAL A 388 -21.78 3.61 -22.21
C VAL A 388 -20.65 3.57 -23.22
N PRO A 389 -20.57 2.57 -24.12
CA PRO A 389 -19.56 2.53 -25.16
C PRO A 389 -19.74 3.75 -26.06
N VAL A 390 -18.71 4.55 -26.23
CA VAL A 390 -18.64 5.53 -27.30
C VAL A 390 -18.58 4.74 -28.61
N SER A 391 -19.71 4.58 -29.26
CA SER A 391 -19.74 4.10 -30.65
C SER A 391 -19.02 5.13 -31.48
N LEU A 392 -17.80 4.81 -31.91
CA LEU A 392 -17.10 5.59 -32.93
C LEU A 392 -17.96 5.57 -34.21
N PRO A 393 -18.26 6.71 -34.82
CA PRO A 393 -18.87 6.73 -36.14
C PRO A 393 -17.91 6.10 -37.15
N ALA A 394 -18.49 5.30 -38.06
CA ALA A 394 -17.81 4.55 -39.12
C ALA A 394 -17.04 5.42 -40.10
#